data_fc0c9642dbd5e782e49bf043497e3ac6
#
_entry.id   fc0c9642dbd5e782e49bf043497e3ac6
#
_cell.length_a   1.000
_cell.length_b   1.000
_cell.length_c   1.000
_cell.angle_alpha   90.00
_cell.angle_beta   90.00
_cell.angle_gamma   90.00
#
_symmetry.space_group_name_H-M   'P 1'
#
loop_
_entity.id
_entity.type
_entity.pdbx_description
1 polymer ?
#
loop_
_entity_poly.entity_id
_entity_poly.type
_entity_poly.pdbx_seq_one_letter_code
_entity_poly.pdbx_strand_id
1 'polypeptide(L)'
;MRPSDYPPAFDPAEVIAAPSDTDPIEVGVLIVGGGPAGLACAIRLGQLLDSAPAVRERLGDVPVAVIDKASRPGAHLLSGAVVDPVSLKKLFGDRKRIADMPFQGFVSHESVYYMTKKKALRIPAPPTMRNHGNYVASLAQLGRWLAEQAEEAGATILPETSGEKLLVTDGRVRGVRTGDRGRGKDGEPLPKFEPGSDLIGQVTVLAEGTQGHLSGAAISRFGLEGENPQVWALGVKEVWKVAKPLDHVIHTMGWPLRGAAKYREFGGSFIYPMGDEMLTIGMVVGLDYRDVELSVHDLLQELKTHPKITRLLGDGERVGWGAKTIPEGGWYALPKQMHAPGLVLTGDAAGTVNVPALKGIHYAVESGMLAAEAIFAALQPGEVVWRPGALAPYDEAVRSGLIGKDLYRVRNMRQVFEKGFVRGAAMAGAATASLGHVPHGRVGGERDADQELISTDRSKNYPAPDGKLTFDKLSSVYLSGNKTRDDAPNHIRIETRVPREMAELWVRMCPAQVYEIGPADAGKVQVVVTPSNCVQCGAITAKGGRLTPPEGGAGPEYTLT
;
A
#
# COMPACT_ATOMS: atom_id res chain seq x y z
N MET A 1 19.01 -18.95 -7.83
CA MET A 1 19.26 -17.53 -7.52
C MET A 1 17.98 -16.95 -6.96
N ARG A 2 18.06 -16.17 -5.89
CA ARG A 2 16.93 -15.53 -5.20
C ARG A 2 17.22 -14.05 -5.03
N PRO A 3 16.23 -13.16 -5.05
CA PRO A 3 16.44 -11.74 -4.77
C PRO A 3 17.09 -11.47 -3.41
N SER A 4 16.79 -12.28 -2.39
CA SER A 4 17.40 -12.17 -1.06
C SER A 4 18.90 -12.52 -1.01
N ASP A 5 19.47 -13.10 -2.06
CA ASP A 5 20.91 -13.33 -2.17
C ASP A 5 21.70 -12.03 -2.47
N TYR A 6 21.01 -10.93 -2.82
CA TYR A 6 21.59 -9.65 -3.23
C TYR A 6 21.00 -8.48 -2.41
N PRO A 7 21.15 -8.50 -1.07
CA PRO A 7 20.63 -7.44 -0.22
C PRO A 7 21.40 -6.13 -0.47
N PRO A 8 20.74 -4.96 -0.36
CA PRO A 8 21.43 -3.69 -0.39
C PRO A 8 22.31 -3.51 0.85
N ALA A 9 23.35 -2.70 0.74
CA ALA A 9 24.10 -2.21 1.89
C ALA A 9 23.22 -1.22 2.70
N PHE A 10 22.34 -1.75 3.52
CA PHE A 10 21.40 -1.00 4.36
C PHE A 10 21.12 -1.76 5.64
N ASP A 11 21.41 -1.14 6.79
CA ASP A 11 21.06 -1.68 8.11
C ASP A 11 19.72 -1.06 8.59
N PRO A 12 18.67 -1.85 8.82
CA PRO A 12 17.43 -1.36 9.42
C PRO A 12 17.62 -0.66 10.77
N ALA A 13 18.68 -0.97 11.50
CA ALA A 13 19.01 -0.30 12.75
C ALA A 13 19.36 1.19 12.55
N GLU A 14 19.82 1.60 11.38
CA GLU A 14 20.08 3.01 11.06
C GLU A 14 18.81 3.88 11.05
N VAL A 15 17.64 3.25 10.94
CA VAL A 15 16.33 3.93 11.02
C VAL A 15 15.93 4.25 12.46
N ILE A 16 16.60 3.62 13.43
CA ILE A 16 16.34 3.85 14.88
C ILE A 16 17.35 4.86 15.41
N ALA A 17 16.88 5.93 16.03
CA ALA A 17 17.73 6.95 16.65
C ALA A 17 17.21 7.33 18.03
N ALA A 18 18.07 7.93 18.85
CA ALA A 18 17.63 8.66 20.04
C ALA A 18 17.22 10.10 19.63
N PRO A 19 16.30 10.76 20.37
CA PRO A 19 16.09 12.20 20.24
C PRO A 19 17.40 12.96 20.44
N SER A 20 17.68 13.93 19.58
CA SER A 20 18.92 14.72 19.65
C SER A 20 18.72 16.19 19.32
N ASP A 21 17.50 16.59 18.93
CA ASP A 21 17.18 18.00 18.69
C ASP A 21 17.15 18.75 20.05
N THR A 22 17.74 19.93 20.07
CA THR A 22 17.74 20.81 21.25
C THR A 22 16.45 21.62 21.39
N ASP A 23 15.68 21.72 20.30
CA ASP A 23 14.39 22.42 20.23
C ASP A 23 13.38 21.58 19.43
N PRO A 24 12.95 20.41 19.96
CA PRO A 24 12.05 19.52 19.25
C PRO A 24 10.64 20.11 19.13
N ILE A 25 9.94 19.74 18.08
CA ILE A 25 8.52 20.09 17.92
C ILE A 25 7.70 19.09 18.76
N GLU A 26 7.06 19.59 19.82
CA GLU A 26 6.21 18.75 20.68
C GLU A 26 4.77 18.71 20.17
N VAL A 27 4.20 17.50 20.12
CA VAL A 27 2.82 17.25 19.75
C VAL A 27 2.19 16.24 20.71
N GLY A 28 0.88 16.23 20.84
CA GLY A 28 0.20 15.26 21.70
C GLY A 28 0.30 13.85 21.16
N VAL A 29 -0.32 13.58 20.02
CA VAL A 29 -0.27 12.32 19.28
C VAL A 29 0.25 12.58 17.86
N LEU A 30 1.33 11.89 17.49
CA LEU A 30 1.93 11.99 16.18
C LEU A 30 1.46 10.83 15.29
N ILE A 31 0.89 11.15 14.14
CA ILE A 31 0.45 10.19 13.13
C ILE A 31 1.34 10.33 11.90
N VAL A 32 1.99 9.24 11.49
CA VAL A 32 2.86 9.18 10.30
C VAL A 32 2.12 8.49 9.17
N GLY A 33 1.70 9.27 8.18
CA GLY A 33 0.95 8.83 7.00
C GLY A 33 -0.48 9.37 6.98
N GLY A 34 -0.76 10.26 6.03
CA GLY A 34 -2.08 10.86 5.72
C GLY A 34 -2.96 9.99 4.82
N GLY A 35 -2.89 8.67 4.98
CA GLY A 35 -3.78 7.71 4.34
C GLY A 35 -5.08 7.47 5.12
N PRO A 36 -6.00 6.60 4.62
CA PRO A 36 -7.28 6.35 5.27
C PRO A 36 -7.19 5.93 6.74
N ALA A 37 -6.16 5.16 7.13
CA ALA A 37 -5.97 4.74 8.51
C ALA A 37 -5.55 5.91 9.42
N GLY A 38 -4.53 6.68 9.00
CA GLY A 38 -4.03 7.81 9.79
C GLY A 38 -5.08 8.92 9.91
N LEU A 39 -5.76 9.25 8.82
CA LEU A 39 -6.81 10.27 8.83
C LEU A 39 -8.04 9.83 9.67
N ALA A 40 -8.44 8.56 9.58
CA ALA A 40 -9.51 8.04 10.44
C ALA A 40 -9.13 8.05 11.93
N CYS A 41 -7.85 7.78 12.26
CA CYS A 41 -7.32 7.92 13.61
C CYS A 41 -7.40 9.39 14.07
N ALA A 42 -6.95 10.33 13.24
CA ALA A 42 -6.99 11.76 13.55
C ALA A 42 -8.42 12.27 13.78
N ILE A 43 -9.36 11.93 12.88
CA ILE A 43 -10.77 12.30 12.99
C ILE A 43 -11.37 11.74 14.29
N ARG A 44 -11.19 10.43 14.52
CA ARG A 44 -11.78 9.77 15.68
C ARG A 44 -11.21 10.31 16.99
N LEU A 45 -9.90 10.54 17.04
CA LEU A 45 -9.24 11.11 18.21
C LEU A 45 -9.72 12.54 18.47
N GLY A 46 -9.84 13.39 17.44
CA GLY A 46 -10.41 14.74 17.57
C GLY A 46 -11.82 14.69 18.16
N GLN A 47 -12.70 13.81 17.64
CA GLN A 47 -14.05 13.61 18.16
C GLN A 47 -14.09 13.21 19.65
N LEU A 48 -13.15 12.37 20.09
CA LEU A 48 -13.02 11.95 21.50
C LEU A 48 -12.52 13.10 22.38
N LEU A 49 -11.53 13.84 21.90
CA LEU A 49 -10.94 14.98 22.60
C LEU A 49 -11.93 16.15 22.76
N ASP A 50 -12.84 16.36 21.82
CA ASP A 50 -13.90 17.36 21.96
C ASP A 50 -14.81 17.09 23.16
N SER A 51 -15.01 15.82 23.51
CA SER A 51 -15.79 15.42 24.70
C SER A 51 -14.98 15.40 26.00
N ALA A 52 -13.67 15.64 25.94
CA ALA A 52 -12.74 15.54 27.08
C ALA A 52 -11.71 16.70 27.11
N PRO A 53 -12.15 17.96 27.36
CA PRO A 53 -11.28 19.13 27.31
C PRO A 53 -10.02 19.02 28.18
N ALA A 54 -10.13 18.43 29.35
CA ALA A 54 -8.98 18.24 30.26
C ALA A 54 -7.90 17.29 29.66
N VAL A 55 -8.27 16.28 28.86
CA VAL A 55 -7.31 15.44 28.16
C VAL A 55 -6.68 16.21 27.00
N ARG A 56 -7.49 16.96 26.25
CA ARG A 56 -7.02 17.80 25.14
C ARG A 56 -5.99 18.84 25.60
N GLU A 57 -6.26 19.55 26.68
CA GLU A 57 -5.37 20.57 27.24
C GLU A 57 -3.99 19.99 27.62
N ARG A 58 -3.95 18.78 28.17
CA ARG A 58 -2.70 18.07 28.50
C ARG A 58 -1.87 17.65 27.29
N LEU A 59 -2.44 17.61 26.11
CA LEU A 59 -1.74 17.29 24.87
C LEU A 59 -1.05 18.51 24.23
N GLY A 60 -1.20 19.70 24.83
CA GLY A 60 -0.57 20.94 24.39
C GLY A 60 -1.26 21.59 23.18
N ASP A 61 -0.55 22.53 22.55
CA ASP A 61 -1.09 23.37 21.48
C ASP A 61 -1.43 22.59 20.22
N VAL A 62 -0.72 21.47 19.95
CA VAL A 62 -0.97 20.57 18.81
C VAL A 62 -1.35 19.19 19.33
N PRO A 63 -2.63 18.97 19.73
CA PRO A 63 -3.06 17.70 20.31
C PRO A 63 -2.91 16.50 19.37
N VAL A 64 -3.11 16.70 18.05
CA VAL A 64 -2.98 15.67 17.01
C VAL A 64 -2.27 16.26 15.82
N ALA A 65 -1.13 15.68 15.45
CA ALA A 65 -0.40 16.02 14.23
C ALA A 65 -0.37 14.84 13.27
N VAL A 66 -0.61 15.08 11.98
CA VAL A 66 -0.45 14.10 10.89
C VAL A 66 0.63 14.59 9.95
N ILE A 67 1.71 13.84 9.82
CA ILE A 67 2.72 14.11 8.79
C ILE A 67 2.53 13.20 7.59
N ASP A 68 2.74 13.71 6.39
CA ASP A 68 2.76 12.93 5.16
C ASP A 68 3.85 13.42 4.21
N LYS A 69 4.56 12.48 3.58
CA LYS A 69 5.61 12.79 2.61
C LYS A 69 5.09 13.35 1.28
N ALA A 70 3.81 13.15 0.96
CA ALA A 70 3.20 13.65 -0.25
C ALA A 70 3.10 15.18 -0.24
N SER A 71 3.13 15.79 -1.43
CA SER A 71 2.98 17.24 -1.61
C SER A 71 1.65 17.79 -1.07
N ARG A 72 0.63 16.93 -0.99
CA ARG A 72 -0.71 17.22 -0.46
C ARG A 72 -1.43 15.93 -0.10
N PRO A 73 -2.43 15.97 0.77
CA PRO A 73 -3.24 14.81 1.09
C PRO A 73 -3.82 14.12 -0.16
N GLY A 74 -3.73 12.80 -0.21
CA GLY A 74 -4.24 11.99 -1.31
C GLY A 74 -3.31 11.81 -2.51
N ALA A 75 -2.24 12.61 -2.67
CA ALA A 75 -1.38 12.57 -3.85
C ALA A 75 -0.64 11.23 -4.04
N HIS A 76 -0.33 10.50 -2.97
CA HIS A 76 0.30 9.18 -3.03
C HIS A 76 -0.69 8.01 -2.89
N LEU A 77 -2.00 8.28 -2.84
CA LEU A 77 -3.02 7.26 -2.64
C LEU A 77 -3.52 6.69 -3.96
N LEU A 78 -3.44 5.37 -4.08
CA LEU A 78 -3.90 4.61 -5.24
C LEU A 78 -4.57 3.32 -4.78
N SER A 79 -5.76 3.05 -5.33
CA SER A 79 -6.45 1.77 -5.17
C SER A 79 -7.37 1.49 -6.34
N GLY A 80 -7.94 0.30 -6.41
CA GLY A 80 -8.95 -0.11 -7.37
C GLY A 80 -10.04 0.92 -7.63
N ALA A 81 -10.86 1.43 -6.80
CA ALA A 81 -11.23 1.09 -5.45
C ALA A 81 -12.74 0.83 -5.40
N VAL A 82 -13.13 -0.29 -4.87
CA VAL A 82 -14.50 -0.53 -4.42
C VAL A 82 -14.50 -0.52 -2.90
N VAL A 83 -15.18 0.45 -2.31
CA VAL A 83 -15.17 0.73 -0.87
C VAL A 83 -16.43 0.19 -0.23
N ASP A 84 -16.29 -0.63 0.83
CA ASP A 84 -17.36 -0.92 1.75
C ASP A 84 -17.53 0.30 2.68
N PRO A 85 -18.71 0.94 2.73
CA PRO A 85 -18.90 2.14 3.52
C PRO A 85 -19.05 1.91 5.02
N VAL A 86 -18.99 0.65 5.50
CA VAL A 86 -19.31 0.29 6.90
C VAL A 86 -18.49 1.08 7.91
N SER A 87 -17.17 1.16 7.73
CA SER A 87 -16.30 1.86 8.69
C SER A 87 -16.40 3.38 8.57
N LEU A 88 -16.65 3.94 7.37
CA LEU A 88 -16.94 5.36 7.20
C LEU A 88 -18.27 5.75 7.86
N LYS A 89 -19.31 4.92 7.71
CA LYS A 89 -20.58 5.11 8.44
C LYS A 89 -20.39 5.12 9.95
N LYS A 90 -19.53 4.20 10.46
CA LYS A 90 -19.20 4.13 11.89
C LYS A 90 -18.43 5.36 12.36
N LEU A 91 -17.45 5.84 11.56
CA LEU A 91 -16.62 6.99 11.88
C LEU A 91 -17.44 8.29 11.98
N PHE A 92 -18.34 8.51 11.03
CA PHE A 92 -19.08 9.76 10.94
C PHE A 92 -20.47 9.68 11.60
N GLY A 93 -21.07 8.49 11.75
CA GLY A 93 -22.44 8.34 12.27
C GLY A 93 -23.42 9.21 11.50
N ASP A 94 -24.23 9.99 12.21
CA ASP A 94 -25.21 10.93 11.62
C ASP A 94 -24.59 12.26 11.16
N ARG A 95 -23.30 12.50 11.42
CA ARG A 95 -22.62 13.77 11.09
C ARG A 95 -22.44 13.97 9.59
N LYS A 96 -22.23 12.89 8.83
CA LYS A 96 -22.07 12.92 7.37
C LYS A 96 -22.85 11.76 6.73
N ARG A 97 -23.63 12.08 5.71
CA ARG A 97 -24.35 11.04 4.94
C ARG A 97 -23.43 10.46 3.85
N ILE A 98 -23.72 9.27 3.39
CA ILE A 98 -22.99 8.65 2.27
C ILE A 98 -23.00 9.53 1.02
N ALA A 99 -24.08 10.27 0.77
CA ALA A 99 -24.20 11.17 -0.37
C ALA A 99 -23.23 12.38 -0.30
N ASP A 100 -22.72 12.70 0.88
CA ASP A 100 -21.78 13.81 1.09
C ASP A 100 -20.31 13.37 0.91
N MET A 101 -20.07 12.05 0.73
CA MET A 101 -18.75 11.47 0.53
C MET A 101 -18.38 11.44 -0.97
N PRO A 102 -17.10 11.54 -1.34
CA PRO A 102 -16.66 11.62 -2.74
C PRO A 102 -16.67 10.27 -3.46
N PHE A 103 -17.81 9.58 -3.40
CA PHE A 103 -18.03 8.35 -4.14
C PHE A 103 -18.41 8.62 -5.59
N GLN A 104 -17.90 7.78 -6.50
CA GLN A 104 -18.10 7.90 -7.95
C GLN A 104 -19.34 7.12 -8.44
N GLY A 105 -19.87 6.21 -7.63
CA GLY A 105 -21.06 5.45 -7.96
C GLY A 105 -21.33 4.28 -7.01
N PHE A 106 -22.57 3.86 -6.95
CA PHE A 106 -23.02 2.69 -6.18
C PHE A 106 -22.85 1.41 -7.00
N VAL A 107 -22.36 0.35 -6.38
CA VAL A 107 -22.22 -0.96 -7.02
C VAL A 107 -23.51 -1.76 -6.87
N SER A 108 -24.30 -1.82 -7.94
CA SER A 108 -25.55 -2.60 -8.00
C SER A 108 -25.29 -4.07 -8.28
N HIS A 109 -24.30 -4.39 -9.11
CA HIS A 109 -23.92 -5.76 -9.46
C HIS A 109 -22.46 -5.86 -9.93
N GLU A 110 -21.96 -7.09 -10.04
CA GLU A 110 -20.64 -7.40 -10.53
C GLU A 110 -20.66 -8.52 -11.56
N SER A 111 -19.57 -8.61 -12.33
CA SER A 111 -19.27 -9.72 -13.23
C SER A 111 -17.86 -10.23 -13.00
N VAL A 112 -17.71 -11.54 -12.92
CA VAL A 112 -16.40 -12.19 -12.83
C VAL A 112 -16.17 -13.04 -14.07
N TYR A 113 -15.01 -12.90 -14.69
CA TYR A 113 -14.64 -13.64 -15.89
C TYR A 113 -13.36 -14.44 -15.70
N TYR A 114 -13.39 -15.67 -16.14
CA TYR A 114 -12.17 -16.44 -16.41
C TYR A 114 -11.74 -16.16 -17.85
N MET A 115 -10.54 -15.61 -18.01
CA MET A 115 -10.01 -15.17 -19.29
C MET A 115 -9.12 -16.24 -19.90
N THR A 116 -9.27 -16.42 -21.21
CA THR A 116 -8.29 -17.08 -22.09
C THR A 116 -7.81 -16.03 -23.09
N LYS A 117 -6.80 -16.30 -23.89
CA LYS A 117 -6.28 -15.32 -24.88
C LYS A 117 -7.36 -14.76 -25.83
N LYS A 118 -8.45 -15.49 -26.08
CA LYS A 118 -9.49 -15.11 -27.07
C LYS A 118 -10.91 -15.03 -26.49
N LYS A 119 -11.17 -15.67 -25.35
CA LYS A 119 -12.52 -15.77 -24.77
C LYS A 119 -12.54 -15.34 -23.31
N ALA A 120 -13.62 -14.67 -22.93
CA ALA A 120 -13.96 -14.34 -21.54
C ALA A 120 -15.18 -15.17 -21.14
N LEU A 121 -15.00 -16.10 -20.21
CA LEU A 121 -16.05 -16.97 -19.70
C LEU A 121 -16.58 -16.37 -18.42
N ARG A 122 -17.86 -15.97 -18.40
CA ARG A 122 -18.49 -15.50 -17.17
C ARG A 122 -18.64 -16.65 -16.18
N ILE A 123 -18.17 -16.46 -14.97
CA ILE A 123 -18.30 -17.40 -13.87
C ILE A 123 -19.10 -16.76 -12.73
N PRO A 124 -19.73 -17.55 -11.87
CA PRO A 124 -20.37 -17.03 -10.66
C PRO A 124 -19.36 -16.26 -9.81
N ALA A 125 -19.75 -15.07 -9.32
CA ALA A 125 -18.89 -14.30 -8.42
C ALA A 125 -18.68 -15.11 -7.11
N PRO A 126 -17.41 -15.38 -6.74
CA PRO A 126 -17.11 -15.96 -5.44
C PRO A 126 -17.77 -15.15 -4.32
N PRO A 127 -18.31 -15.76 -3.26
CA PRO A 127 -18.97 -15.04 -2.17
C PRO A 127 -18.11 -13.92 -1.56
N THR A 128 -16.77 -14.11 -1.50
CA THR A 128 -15.81 -13.13 -1.00
C THR A 128 -15.67 -11.91 -1.92
N MET A 129 -15.97 -12.04 -3.20
CA MET A 129 -15.82 -10.97 -4.21
C MET A 129 -17.13 -10.21 -4.48
N ARG A 130 -18.17 -10.44 -3.69
CA ARG A 130 -19.44 -9.72 -3.85
C ARG A 130 -19.31 -8.28 -3.41
N ASN A 131 -19.80 -7.36 -4.25
CA ASN A 131 -19.65 -5.93 -4.07
C ASN A 131 -20.97 -5.16 -4.01
N HIS A 132 -22.11 -5.85 -4.09
CA HIS A 132 -23.42 -5.20 -3.96
C HIS A 132 -23.51 -4.42 -2.65
N GLY A 133 -23.90 -3.13 -2.71
CA GLY A 133 -23.98 -2.25 -1.55
C GLY A 133 -22.71 -1.43 -1.28
N ASN A 134 -21.64 -1.71 -2.00
CA ASN A 134 -20.38 -0.93 -1.94
C ASN A 134 -20.42 0.25 -2.92
N TYR A 135 -19.37 1.08 -2.86
CA TYR A 135 -19.25 2.27 -3.69
C TYR A 135 -17.89 2.28 -4.41
N VAL A 136 -17.89 2.73 -5.66
CA VAL A 136 -16.64 3.03 -6.37
C VAL A 136 -16.13 4.39 -5.92
N ALA A 137 -14.83 4.52 -5.72
CA ALA A 137 -14.18 5.76 -5.30
C ALA A 137 -12.84 5.96 -6.01
N SER A 138 -12.41 7.22 -6.11
CA SER A 138 -11.00 7.56 -6.23
C SER A 138 -10.40 7.64 -4.84
N LEU A 139 -9.38 6.83 -4.55
CA LEU A 139 -8.75 6.87 -3.22
C LEU A 139 -8.02 8.19 -3.00
N ALA A 140 -7.47 8.79 -4.06
CA ALA A 140 -6.86 10.12 -3.99
C ALA A 140 -7.87 11.20 -3.60
N GLN A 141 -9.10 11.17 -4.15
CA GLN A 141 -10.16 12.10 -3.77
C GLN A 141 -10.70 11.83 -2.36
N LEU A 142 -10.91 10.56 -2.02
CA LEU A 142 -11.34 10.18 -0.66
C LEU A 142 -10.31 10.60 0.40
N GLY A 143 -9.00 10.47 0.10
CA GLY A 143 -7.94 10.92 1.00
C GLY A 143 -7.94 12.43 1.21
N ARG A 144 -8.14 13.23 0.17
CA ARG A 144 -8.28 14.69 0.31
C ARG A 144 -9.47 15.06 1.19
N TRP A 145 -10.63 14.48 0.91
CA TRP A 145 -11.83 14.71 1.70
C TRP A 145 -11.66 14.29 3.17
N LEU A 146 -11.03 13.13 3.44
CA LEU A 146 -10.75 12.71 4.82
C LEU A 146 -9.78 13.67 5.52
N ALA A 147 -8.82 14.26 4.80
CA ALA A 147 -7.91 15.25 5.37
C ALA A 147 -8.66 16.52 5.82
N GLU A 148 -9.57 17.03 4.98
CA GLU A 148 -10.45 18.14 5.35
C GLU A 148 -11.28 17.81 6.61
N GLN A 149 -11.80 16.58 6.70
CA GLN A 149 -12.54 16.13 7.89
C GLN A 149 -11.65 16.00 9.13
N ALA A 150 -10.38 15.66 8.97
CA ALA A 150 -9.41 15.59 10.08
C ALA A 150 -9.05 16.99 10.59
N GLU A 151 -8.87 17.97 9.70
CA GLU A 151 -8.67 19.37 10.07
C GLU A 151 -9.91 19.95 10.76
N GLU A 152 -11.13 19.67 10.24
CA GLU A 152 -12.39 20.02 10.90
C GLU A 152 -12.47 19.44 12.33
N ALA A 153 -11.92 18.26 12.56
CA ALA A 153 -11.83 17.60 13.88
C ALA A 153 -10.65 18.11 14.75
N GLY A 154 -9.93 19.14 14.30
CA GLY A 154 -8.86 19.81 15.05
C GLY A 154 -7.48 19.13 14.96
N ALA A 155 -7.25 18.31 13.95
CA ALA A 155 -5.91 17.79 13.65
C ALA A 155 -5.10 18.80 12.82
N THR A 156 -3.79 18.86 13.05
CA THR A 156 -2.84 19.62 12.21
C THR A 156 -2.23 18.68 11.19
N ILE A 157 -2.43 18.96 9.89
CA ILE A 157 -1.85 18.17 8.80
C ILE A 157 -0.61 18.87 8.25
N LEU A 158 0.50 18.14 8.21
CA LEU A 158 1.80 18.59 7.73
C LEU A 158 2.19 17.79 6.48
N PRO A 159 1.79 18.21 5.28
CA PRO A 159 2.25 17.60 4.04
C PRO A 159 3.73 17.90 3.81
N GLU A 160 4.32 17.27 2.79
CA GLU A 160 5.74 17.39 2.44
C GLU A 160 6.68 17.07 3.60
N THR A 161 6.25 16.26 4.57
CA THR A 161 7.00 15.92 5.77
C THR A 161 7.20 14.41 5.84
N SER A 162 8.39 13.95 5.47
CA SER A 162 8.75 12.53 5.50
C SER A 162 9.33 12.14 6.87
N GLY A 163 8.84 11.04 7.45
CA GLY A 163 9.47 10.41 8.63
C GLY A 163 10.67 9.58 8.19
N GLU A 164 11.89 9.94 8.62
CA GLU A 164 13.11 9.25 8.24
C GLU A 164 13.62 8.31 9.34
N LYS A 165 13.56 8.73 10.61
CA LYS A 165 14.02 7.92 11.74
C LYS A 165 12.96 7.81 12.81
N LEU A 166 12.85 6.61 13.40
CA LEU A 166 12.02 6.36 14.57
C LEU A 166 12.82 6.68 15.82
N LEU A 167 12.34 7.59 16.62
CA LEU A 167 13.01 8.03 17.86
C LEU A 167 12.65 7.10 19.01
N VAL A 168 13.65 6.41 19.55
CA VAL A 168 13.48 5.43 20.62
C VAL A 168 14.41 5.74 21.79
N THR A 169 13.85 5.78 23.01
CA THR A 169 14.59 5.95 24.26
C THR A 169 14.00 5.03 25.32
N ASP A 170 14.83 4.37 26.10
CA ASP A 170 14.41 3.46 27.18
C ASP A 170 13.37 2.42 26.76
N GLY A 171 13.53 1.87 25.53
CA GLY A 171 12.64 0.85 24.98
C GLY A 171 11.27 1.36 24.55
N ARG A 172 11.04 2.66 24.51
CA ARG A 172 9.79 3.28 24.05
C ARG A 172 9.99 4.20 22.85
N VAL A 173 9.00 4.27 21.99
CA VAL A 173 8.95 5.24 20.91
C VAL A 173 8.55 6.61 21.46
N ARG A 174 9.30 7.63 21.04
CA ARG A 174 9.12 9.02 21.47
C ARG A 174 8.58 9.90 20.35
N GLY A 175 8.71 9.48 19.11
CA GLY A 175 8.36 10.27 17.94
C GLY A 175 9.15 9.86 16.72
N VAL A 176 9.31 10.79 15.78
CA VAL A 176 10.11 10.58 14.57
C VAL A 176 10.99 11.80 14.29
N ARG A 177 12.14 11.56 13.63
CA ARG A 177 12.90 12.61 12.96
C ARG A 177 12.44 12.69 11.53
N THR A 178 12.16 13.91 11.08
CA THR A 178 11.82 14.17 9.67
C THR A 178 13.06 14.13 8.79
N GLY A 179 12.87 13.93 7.50
CA GLY A 179 13.97 13.98 6.52
C GLY A 179 14.44 15.42 6.27
N ASP A 180 15.72 15.54 5.92
CA ASP A 180 16.29 16.80 5.46
C ASP A 180 15.65 17.27 4.16
N ARG A 181 15.66 18.58 3.92
CA ARG A 181 15.24 19.21 2.66
C ARG A 181 16.42 19.91 1.99
N GLY A 182 16.41 19.95 0.66
CA GLY A 182 17.44 20.68 -0.10
C GLY A 182 18.82 20.03 -0.04
N ARG A 183 18.92 18.69 -0.04
CA ARG A 183 20.18 18.00 -0.29
C ARG A 183 20.40 17.73 -1.77
N GLY A 184 21.64 17.83 -2.21
CA GLY A 184 22.07 17.43 -3.53
C GLY A 184 22.31 15.93 -3.65
N LYS A 185 22.69 15.48 -4.86
CA LYS A 185 22.79 14.07 -5.24
C LYS A 185 23.75 13.25 -4.38
N ASP A 186 24.84 13.84 -3.94
CA ASP A 186 25.87 13.22 -3.11
C ASP A 186 25.65 13.50 -1.60
N GLY A 187 24.49 14.08 -1.24
CA GLY A 187 24.10 14.38 0.13
C GLY A 187 24.57 15.76 0.64
N GLU A 188 25.21 16.57 -0.19
CA GLU A 188 25.67 17.92 0.13
C GLU A 188 24.49 18.89 0.35
N PRO A 189 24.60 19.85 1.29
CA PRO A 189 23.56 20.85 1.49
C PRO A 189 23.55 21.85 0.32
N LEU A 190 22.38 22.06 -0.29
CA LEU A 190 22.14 23.08 -1.30
C LEU A 190 21.75 24.42 -0.63
N PRO A 191 21.68 25.56 -1.39
CA PRO A 191 21.38 26.88 -0.82
C PRO A 191 20.07 26.99 -0.02
N LYS A 192 19.11 26.08 -0.24
CA LYS A 192 17.84 25.99 0.47
C LYS A 192 17.77 24.77 1.41
N PHE A 193 18.92 24.36 1.92
CA PHE A 193 19.00 23.24 2.85
C PHE A 193 18.31 23.57 4.18
N GLU A 194 17.46 22.66 4.62
CA GLU A 194 16.80 22.68 5.93
C GLU A 194 17.00 21.30 6.58
N PRO A 195 17.60 21.23 7.77
CA PRO A 195 17.75 19.96 8.49
C PRO A 195 16.38 19.43 8.95
N GLY A 196 16.25 18.12 9.01
CA GLY A 196 15.08 17.50 9.63
C GLY A 196 15.01 17.77 11.13
N SER A 197 13.81 17.86 11.68
CA SER A 197 13.53 18.12 13.08
C SER A 197 12.99 16.87 13.79
N ASP A 198 13.19 16.79 15.11
CA ASP A 198 12.57 15.78 15.96
C ASP A 198 11.13 16.21 16.30
N LEU A 199 10.15 15.40 15.87
CA LEU A 199 8.77 15.51 16.32
C LEU A 199 8.55 14.53 17.47
N ILE A 200 8.27 15.06 18.65
CA ILE A 200 8.12 14.30 19.90
C ILE A 200 6.64 14.24 20.27
N GLY A 201 6.12 13.04 20.53
CA GLY A 201 4.74 12.83 20.94
C GLY A 201 4.59 11.84 22.08
N GLN A 202 3.44 11.86 22.74
CA GLN A 202 3.12 10.86 23.77
C GLN A 202 2.90 9.48 23.16
N VAL A 203 2.31 9.43 21.96
CA VAL A 203 2.13 8.22 21.14
C VAL A 203 2.44 8.54 19.69
N THR A 204 3.12 7.61 19.01
CA THR A 204 3.34 7.63 17.57
C THR A 204 2.47 6.57 16.90
N VAL A 205 1.68 6.95 15.91
CA VAL A 205 0.88 6.04 15.08
C VAL A 205 1.56 5.92 13.72
N LEU A 206 2.02 4.71 13.36
CA LEU A 206 2.56 4.44 12.03
C LEU A 206 1.43 3.95 11.11
N ALA A 207 1.00 4.83 10.24
CA ALA A 207 -0.03 4.65 9.21
C ALA A 207 0.55 4.80 7.79
N GLU A 208 1.82 4.40 7.61
CA GLU A 208 2.63 4.63 6.39
C GLU A 208 2.13 3.85 5.15
N GLY A 209 1.11 3.01 5.32
CA GLY A 209 0.59 2.17 4.24
C GLY A 209 1.52 1.01 3.91
N THR A 210 1.54 0.62 2.64
CA THR A 210 2.32 -0.52 2.17
C THR A 210 3.83 -0.25 2.24
N GLN A 211 4.60 -1.21 2.74
CA GLN A 211 6.07 -1.16 2.78
C GLN A 211 6.63 0.07 3.54
N GLY A 212 5.96 0.47 4.63
CA GLY A 212 6.35 1.61 5.45
C GLY A 212 7.80 1.50 5.94
N HIS A 213 8.55 2.59 5.82
CA HIS A 213 9.97 2.65 6.17
C HIS A 213 10.18 2.49 7.68
N LEU A 214 9.47 3.29 8.46
CA LEU A 214 9.52 3.25 9.93
C LEU A 214 8.80 2.01 10.49
N SER A 215 7.68 1.61 9.86
CA SER A 215 6.91 0.43 10.28
C SER A 215 7.74 -0.84 10.18
N GLY A 216 8.50 -1.02 9.08
CA GLY A 216 9.41 -2.16 8.92
C GLY A 216 10.52 -2.17 9.99
N ALA A 217 11.10 -1.01 10.30
CA ALA A 217 12.11 -0.87 11.35
C ALA A 217 11.52 -1.13 12.75
N ALA A 218 10.32 -0.64 13.03
CA ALA A 218 9.62 -0.87 14.30
C ALA A 218 9.29 -2.36 14.50
N ILE A 219 8.74 -3.03 13.48
CA ILE A 219 8.43 -4.47 13.52
C ILE A 219 9.68 -5.27 13.86
N SER A 220 10.80 -5.00 13.17
CA SER A 220 12.08 -5.68 13.43
C SER A 220 12.63 -5.33 14.82
N ARG A 221 12.61 -4.05 15.21
CA ARG A 221 13.20 -3.59 16.49
C ARG A 221 12.50 -4.16 17.72
N PHE A 222 11.17 -4.32 17.65
CA PHE A 222 10.35 -4.79 18.78
C PHE A 222 9.93 -6.25 18.65
N GLY A 223 10.40 -6.99 17.61
CA GLY A 223 10.10 -8.41 17.41
C GLY A 223 8.62 -8.69 17.16
N LEU A 224 7.95 -7.82 16.40
CA LEU A 224 6.51 -7.87 16.20
C LEU A 224 6.08 -8.74 15.01
N GLU A 225 7.00 -9.40 14.31
CA GLU A 225 6.74 -10.19 13.11
C GLU A 225 5.59 -11.21 13.33
N GLY A 226 4.76 -11.36 12.31
CA GLY A 226 3.68 -12.34 12.28
C GLY A 226 4.20 -13.79 12.24
N GLU A 227 3.27 -14.75 12.27
CA GLU A 227 3.60 -16.18 12.15
C GLU A 227 4.04 -16.57 10.73
N ASN A 228 3.51 -15.90 9.71
CA ASN A 228 3.98 -15.96 8.33
C ASN A 228 4.68 -14.64 7.98
N PRO A 229 5.65 -14.65 7.05
CA PRO A 229 6.15 -13.40 6.50
C PRO A 229 5.05 -12.67 5.74
N GLN A 230 5.13 -11.33 5.70
CA GLN A 230 4.29 -10.56 4.80
C GLN A 230 4.73 -10.82 3.36
N VAL A 231 3.76 -10.95 2.46
CA VAL A 231 3.94 -11.02 1.01
C VAL A 231 3.12 -9.90 0.36
N TRP A 232 3.52 -9.54 -0.85
CA TRP A 232 3.01 -8.33 -1.48
C TRP A 232 2.51 -8.62 -2.88
N ALA A 233 1.57 -7.83 -3.38
CA ALA A 233 1.25 -7.75 -4.79
C ALA A 233 1.58 -6.36 -5.33
N LEU A 234 1.90 -6.27 -6.61
CA LEU A 234 1.99 -5.02 -7.34
C LEU A 234 0.72 -4.81 -8.16
N GLY A 235 0.03 -3.71 -7.90
CA GLY A 235 -1.06 -3.20 -8.72
C GLY A 235 -0.57 -2.10 -9.66
N VAL A 236 -0.93 -2.20 -10.94
CA VAL A 236 -0.80 -1.14 -11.93
C VAL A 236 -2.19 -0.79 -12.44
N LYS A 237 -2.52 0.50 -12.47
CA LYS A 237 -3.85 1.02 -12.77
C LYS A 237 -3.78 2.11 -13.83
N GLU A 238 -4.77 2.13 -14.71
CA GLU A 238 -5.04 3.22 -15.64
C GLU A 238 -6.46 3.75 -15.44
N VAL A 239 -6.65 5.05 -15.68
CA VAL A 239 -7.95 5.71 -15.76
C VAL A 239 -8.18 6.13 -17.20
N TRP A 240 -9.35 5.81 -17.73
CA TRP A 240 -9.72 6.05 -19.12
C TRP A 240 -11.01 6.85 -19.19
N LYS A 241 -11.03 7.87 -20.05
CA LYS A 241 -12.26 8.52 -20.51
C LYS A 241 -12.84 7.69 -21.66
N VAL A 242 -14.11 7.32 -21.58
CA VAL A 242 -14.76 6.41 -22.53
C VAL A 242 -16.10 6.97 -23.00
N ALA A 243 -16.45 6.72 -24.25
CA ALA A 243 -17.71 7.19 -24.82
C ALA A 243 -18.94 6.42 -24.29
N LYS A 244 -18.74 5.18 -23.81
CA LYS A 244 -19.82 4.35 -23.25
C LYS A 244 -19.50 4.03 -21.81
N PRO A 245 -20.30 4.53 -20.85
CA PRO A 245 -20.09 4.25 -19.44
C PRO A 245 -20.25 2.75 -19.15
N LEU A 246 -19.49 2.28 -18.18
CA LEU A 246 -19.62 0.94 -17.62
C LEU A 246 -20.64 1.02 -16.46
N ASP A 247 -21.61 0.10 -16.42
CA ASP A 247 -22.71 0.11 -15.45
C ASP A 247 -22.51 -0.82 -14.24
N HIS A 248 -21.40 -1.59 -14.23
CA HIS A 248 -21.09 -2.54 -13.17
C HIS A 248 -19.59 -2.78 -13.00
N VAL A 249 -19.20 -3.37 -11.90
CA VAL A 249 -17.80 -3.75 -11.65
C VAL A 249 -17.48 -5.08 -12.32
N ILE A 250 -16.28 -5.19 -12.89
CA ILE A 250 -15.78 -6.40 -13.55
C ILE A 250 -14.48 -6.82 -12.89
N HIS A 251 -14.38 -8.10 -12.58
CA HIS A 251 -13.12 -8.75 -12.20
C HIS A 251 -12.76 -9.83 -13.20
N THR A 252 -11.48 -10.00 -13.47
CA THR A 252 -11.00 -11.10 -14.31
C THR A 252 -9.89 -11.88 -13.64
N MET A 253 -9.79 -13.16 -13.98
CA MET A 253 -8.71 -14.06 -13.60
C MET A 253 -8.31 -14.94 -14.78
N GLY A 254 -7.17 -15.61 -14.69
CA GLY A 254 -6.60 -16.39 -15.79
C GLY A 254 -5.72 -15.53 -16.67
N TRP A 255 -5.86 -15.65 -18.01
CA TRP A 255 -5.02 -14.90 -18.94
C TRP A 255 -5.05 -13.37 -18.67
N PRO A 256 -3.90 -12.67 -18.73
CA PRO A 256 -2.59 -13.09 -19.23
C PRO A 256 -1.70 -13.83 -18.20
N LEU A 257 -2.16 -14.09 -16.98
CA LEU A 257 -1.42 -14.86 -15.98
C LEU A 257 -1.39 -16.36 -16.33
N ARG A 258 -0.31 -17.03 -15.92
CA ARG A 258 -0.11 -18.48 -16.10
C ARG A 258 -0.45 -19.21 -14.81
N GLY A 259 -1.43 -20.10 -14.87
CA GLY A 259 -1.95 -20.78 -13.67
C GLY A 259 -1.09 -21.92 -13.11
N ALA A 260 0.07 -22.24 -13.71
CA ALA A 260 0.91 -23.34 -13.25
C ALA A 260 1.74 -22.95 -12.01
N ALA A 261 1.81 -23.85 -11.02
CA ALA A 261 2.51 -23.63 -9.75
C ALA A 261 3.98 -23.19 -9.89
N LYS A 262 4.69 -23.67 -10.93
CA LYS A 262 6.09 -23.33 -11.15
C LYS A 262 6.33 -21.83 -11.38
N TYR A 263 5.32 -21.07 -11.85
CA TYR A 263 5.43 -19.64 -12.10
C TYR A 263 5.05 -18.81 -10.87
N ARG A 264 4.18 -19.32 -10.00
CA ARG A 264 3.61 -18.60 -8.83
C ARG A 264 2.95 -17.27 -9.21
N GLU A 265 2.30 -17.22 -10.36
CA GLU A 265 1.57 -16.04 -10.82
C GLU A 265 0.16 -16.02 -10.22
N PHE A 266 0.01 -15.37 -9.09
CA PHE A 266 -1.28 -15.11 -8.43
C PHE A 266 -1.73 -13.69 -8.74
N GLY A 267 -3.03 -13.51 -9.06
CA GLY A 267 -3.56 -12.18 -9.32
C GLY A 267 -4.75 -12.18 -10.28
N GLY A 268 -5.00 -11.01 -10.84
CA GLY A 268 -6.10 -10.78 -11.78
C GLY A 268 -6.22 -9.32 -12.15
N SER A 269 -7.31 -8.98 -12.84
CA SER A 269 -7.61 -7.59 -13.18
C SER A 269 -8.97 -7.15 -12.66
N PHE A 270 -9.12 -5.84 -12.58
CA PHE A 270 -10.38 -5.17 -12.26
C PHE A 270 -10.68 -4.09 -13.29
N ILE A 271 -11.98 -3.86 -13.55
CA ILE A 271 -12.46 -2.75 -14.37
C ILE A 271 -13.70 -2.20 -13.68
N TYR A 272 -13.65 -0.92 -13.29
CA TYR A 272 -14.70 -0.28 -12.51
C TYR A 272 -15.18 0.99 -13.18
N PRO A 273 -16.49 1.29 -13.16
CA PRO A 273 -16.99 2.59 -13.59
C PRO A 273 -16.49 3.69 -12.64
N MET A 274 -16.19 4.86 -13.17
CA MET A 274 -15.83 6.05 -12.39
C MET A 274 -16.67 7.25 -12.85
N GLY A 275 -17.94 7.27 -12.44
CA GLY A 275 -18.93 8.23 -12.96
C GLY A 275 -19.35 7.92 -14.40
N ASP A 276 -19.89 8.91 -15.10
CA ASP A 276 -20.61 8.72 -16.35
C ASP A 276 -19.72 8.57 -17.60
N GLU A 277 -18.49 9.08 -17.55
CA GLU A 277 -17.60 9.13 -18.71
C GLU A 277 -16.26 8.43 -18.50
N MET A 278 -16.02 7.84 -17.32
CA MET A 278 -14.73 7.26 -16.99
C MET A 278 -14.85 5.82 -16.49
N LEU A 279 -13.81 5.06 -16.75
CA LEU A 279 -13.56 3.78 -16.10
C LEU A 279 -12.10 3.68 -15.65
N THR A 280 -11.87 2.82 -14.69
CA THR A 280 -10.53 2.42 -14.30
C THR A 280 -10.31 0.96 -14.62
N ILE A 281 -9.11 0.64 -15.10
CA ILE A 281 -8.65 -0.73 -15.34
C ILE A 281 -7.30 -0.94 -14.65
N GLY A 282 -7.13 -2.08 -14.00
CA GLY A 282 -5.86 -2.44 -13.38
C GLY A 282 -5.56 -3.92 -13.41
N MET A 283 -4.28 -4.22 -13.29
CA MET A 283 -3.72 -5.56 -13.14
C MET A 283 -2.99 -5.64 -11.80
N VAL A 284 -3.28 -6.68 -11.02
CA VAL A 284 -2.65 -6.95 -9.73
C VAL A 284 -1.97 -8.31 -9.80
N VAL A 285 -0.70 -8.38 -9.42
CA VAL A 285 0.09 -9.62 -9.43
C VAL A 285 0.91 -9.73 -8.16
N GLY A 286 0.80 -10.87 -7.47
CA GLY A 286 1.62 -11.20 -6.30
C GLY A 286 3.09 -11.19 -6.64
N LEU A 287 3.92 -10.56 -5.80
CA LEU A 287 5.35 -10.42 -6.03
C LEU A 287 6.16 -11.68 -5.68
N ASP A 288 5.49 -12.74 -5.22
CA ASP A 288 6.08 -14.08 -5.07
C ASP A 288 6.25 -14.84 -6.40
N TYR A 289 5.96 -14.21 -7.55
CA TYR A 289 6.24 -14.80 -8.86
C TYR A 289 7.74 -15.06 -9.06
N ARG A 290 8.04 -16.07 -9.90
CA ARG A 290 9.41 -16.58 -10.11
C ARG A 290 10.03 -16.16 -11.44
N ASP A 291 9.24 -15.70 -12.40
CA ASP A 291 9.69 -15.38 -13.74
C ASP A 291 10.39 -14.02 -13.82
N VAL A 292 11.68 -13.99 -14.15
CA VAL A 292 12.47 -12.75 -14.28
C VAL A 292 11.94 -11.79 -15.34
N GLU A 293 11.20 -12.31 -16.34
CA GLU A 293 10.67 -11.54 -17.46
C GLU A 293 9.25 -11.02 -17.23
N LEU A 294 8.66 -11.28 -16.05
CA LEU A 294 7.32 -10.81 -15.75
C LEU A 294 7.32 -9.30 -15.47
N SER A 295 6.50 -8.57 -16.21
CA SER A 295 6.24 -7.15 -16.02
C SER A 295 4.74 -6.91 -15.82
N VAL A 296 4.35 -6.43 -14.64
CA VAL A 296 2.92 -6.16 -14.33
C VAL A 296 2.37 -5.05 -15.22
N HIS A 297 3.20 -4.04 -15.53
CA HIS A 297 2.84 -2.99 -16.48
C HIS A 297 2.50 -3.59 -17.85
N ASP A 298 3.40 -4.43 -18.40
CA ASP A 298 3.21 -4.99 -19.74
C ASP A 298 2.09 -6.04 -19.78
N LEU A 299 1.82 -6.74 -18.65
CA LEU A 299 0.64 -7.59 -18.50
C LEU A 299 -0.66 -6.80 -18.60
N LEU A 300 -0.73 -5.59 -18.06
CA LEU A 300 -1.88 -4.71 -18.24
C LEU A 300 -2.02 -4.29 -19.71
N GLN A 301 -0.91 -3.98 -20.40
CA GLN A 301 -0.94 -3.68 -21.83
C GLN A 301 -1.42 -4.91 -22.63
N GLU A 302 -0.93 -6.10 -22.31
CA GLU A 302 -1.37 -7.36 -22.94
C GLU A 302 -2.87 -7.61 -22.70
N LEU A 303 -3.37 -7.43 -21.48
CA LEU A 303 -4.78 -7.57 -21.14
C LEU A 303 -5.67 -6.67 -22.01
N LYS A 304 -5.26 -5.43 -22.26
CA LYS A 304 -6.04 -4.48 -23.08
C LYS A 304 -6.23 -4.92 -24.51
N THR A 305 -5.33 -5.75 -25.06
CA THR A 305 -5.48 -6.32 -26.42
C THR A 305 -6.56 -7.40 -26.52
N HIS A 306 -7.10 -7.87 -25.39
CA HIS A 306 -8.19 -8.86 -25.43
C HIS A 306 -9.48 -8.26 -26.02
N PRO A 307 -10.18 -8.94 -26.96
CA PRO A 307 -11.32 -8.36 -27.69
C PRO A 307 -12.44 -7.80 -26.80
N LYS A 308 -12.68 -8.40 -25.62
CA LYS A 308 -13.65 -7.88 -24.64
C LYS A 308 -13.19 -6.56 -24.04
N ILE A 309 -11.93 -6.45 -23.70
CA ILE A 309 -11.36 -5.26 -23.04
C ILE A 309 -11.21 -4.12 -24.04
N THR A 310 -10.65 -4.41 -25.23
CA THR A 310 -10.56 -3.43 -26.31
C THR A 310 -11.92 -2.79 -26.63
N ARG A 311 -12.99 -3.61 -26.63
CA ARG A 311 -14.36 -3.09 -26.87
C ARG A 311 -14.87 -2.20 -25.74
N LEU A 312 -14.48 -2.45 -24.48
CA LEU A 312 -14.86 -1.60 -23.33
C LEU A 312 -14.13 -0.26 -23.37
N LEU A 313 -12.86 -0.25 -23.76
CA LEU A 313 -12.08 0.97 -23.90
C LEU A 313 -12.47 1.77 -25.13
N GLY A 314 -12.84 1.08 -26.24
CA GLY A 314 -13.23 1.70 -27.51
C GLY A 314 -12.16 2.64 -28.05
N ASP A 315 -12.57 3.84 -28.49
CA ASP A 315 -11.70 4.94 -28.90
C ASP A 315 -11.43 5.91 -27.71
N GLY A 316 -11.47 5.37 -26.49
CA GLY A 316 -11.27 6.15 -25.26
C GLY A 316 -9.85 6.69 -25.13
N GLU A 317 -9.69 7.66 -24.23
CA GLU A 317 -8.43 8.32 -23.91
C GLU A 317 -7.94 7.91 -22.52
N ARG A 318 -6.67 7.55 -22.40
CA ARG A 318 -6.02 7.29 -21.11
C ARG A 318 -5.67 8.64 -20.45
N VAL A 319 -6.29 8.93 -19.29
CA VAL A 319 -6.16 10.20 -18.57
C VAL A 319 -5.44 10.08 -17.23
N GLY A 320 -5.12 8.86 -16.78
CA GLY A 320 -4.37 8.66 -15.55
C GLY A 320 -3.68 7.30 -15.51
N TRP A 321 -2.64 7.22 -14.71
CA TRP A 321 -1.88 6.00 -14.47
C TRP A 321 -1.25 6.02 -13.07
N GLY A 322 -1.06 4.84 -12.48
CA GLY A 322 -0.33 4.71 -11.24
C GLY A 322 -0.01 3.27 -10.90
N ALA A 323 0.87 3.10 -9.91
CA ALA A 323 1.27 1.80 -9.41
C ALA A 323 1.49 1.84 -7.89
N LYS A 324 1.10 0.76 -7.19
CA LYS A 324 1.30 0.61 -5.75
C LYS A 324 1.31 -0.87 -5.36
N THR A 325 2.10 -1.22 -4.35
CA THR A 325 2.02 -2.55 -3.73
C THR A 325 0.86 -2.63 -2.73
N ILE A 326 0.45 -3.87 -2.44
CA ILE A 326 -0.63 -4.20 -1.52
C ILE A 326 -0.14 -5.35 -0.65
N PRO A 327 -0.32 -5.33 0.70
CA PRO A 327 0.01 -6.48 1.54
C PRO A 327 -0.98 -7.63 1.31
N GLU A 328 -0.46 -8.84 1.10
CA GLU A 328 -1.26 -10.04 0.79
C GLU A 328 -1.06 -11.19 1.78
N GLY A 329 -0.28 -11.02 2.82
CA GLY A 329 0.02 -12.09 3.80
C GLY A 329 -1.19 -12.55 4.62
N GLY A 330 -2.20 -11.68 4.79
CA GLY A 330 -3.43 -11.97 5.51
C GLY A 330 -3.22 -12.20 7.01
N TRP A 331 -4.13 -12.97 7.64
CA TRP A 331 -4.21 -13.15 9.09
C TRP A 331 -2.89 -13.54 9.78
N TYR A 332 -2.18 -14.53 9.23
CA TYR A 332 -0.94 -15.02 9.84
C TYR A 332 0.27 -14.11 9.63
N ALA A 333 0.15 -13.12 8.75
CA ALA A 333 1.19 -12.10 8.54
C ALA A 333 0.92 -10.81 9.34
N LEU A 334 -0.23 -10.68 10.00
CA LEU A 334 -0.44 -9.59 10.95
C LEU A 334 0.64 -9.65 12.04
N PRO A 335 1.21 -8.50 12.45
CA PRO A 335 2.13 -8.45 13.58
C PRO A 335 1.54 -9.16 14.81
N LYS A 336 2.37 -9.88 15.57
CA LYS A 336 1.94 -10.54 16.81
C LYS A 336 1.31 -9.57 17.78
N GLN A 337 1.87 -8.37 17.84
CA GLN A 337 1.34 -7.19 18.49
C GLN A 337 1.42 -6.02 17.49
N MET A 338 0.34 -5.28 17.34
CA MET A 338 0.29 -4.09 16.48
C MET A 338 0.59 -2.82 17.28
N HIS A 339 1.22 -2.99 18.45
CA HIS A 339 1.67 -1.91 19.31
C HIS A 339 3.01 -2.25 19.96
N ALA A 340 3.68 -1.20 20.44
CA ALA A 340 4.82 -1.25 21.34
C ALA A 340 4.72 -0.06 22.30
N PRO A 341 5.56 0.06 23.34
CA PRO A 341 5.51 1.23 24.22
C PRO A 341 5.62 2.55 23.43
N GLY A 342 4.56 3.38 23.47
CA GLY A 342 4.46 4.64 22.73
C GLY A 342 4.21 4.51 21.21
N LEU A 343 3.85 3.33 20.72
CA LEU A 343 3.69 3.04 19.28
C LEU A 343 2.42 2.25 18.98
N VAL A 344 1.75 2.58 17.86
CA VAL A 344 0.68 1.78 17.23
C VAL A 344 0.93 1.67 15.72
N LEU A 345 0.69 0.48 15.15
CA LEU A 345 0.69 0.20 13.71
C LEU A 345 -0.74 0.09 13.20
N THR A 346 -1.10 0.79 12.10
CA THR A 346 -2.48 0.79 11.58
C THR A 346 -2.54 0.56 10.06
N GLY A 347 -3.67 0.11 9.58
CA GLY A 347 -3.93 -0.06 8.14
C GLY A 347 -2.98 -1.05 7.47
N ASP A 348 -2.54 -0.72 6.26
CA ASP A 348 -1.64 -1.58 5.48
C ASP A 348 -0.24 -1.71 6.12
N ALA A 349 0.17 -0.77 6.98
CA ALA A 349 1.40 -0.88 7.76
C ALA A 349 1.34 -2.06 8.76
N ALA A 350 0.14 -2.40 9.24
CA ALA A 350 -0.14 -3.62 10.01
C ALA A 350 -0.61 -4.80 9.13
N GLY A 351 -0.82 -4.60 7.81
CA GLY A 351 -1.23 -5.66 6.89
C GLY A 351 -2.73 -6.01 6.94
N THR A 352 -3.60 -5.07 7.32
CA THR A 352 -5.04 -5.31 7.49
C THR A 352 -5.81 -5.37 6.15
N VAL A 353 -5.40 -6.24 5.22
CA VAL A 353 -6.03 -6.41 3.90
C VAL A 353 -6.65 -7.79 3.76
N ASN A 354 -7.89 -7.83 3.29
CA ASN A 354 -8.59 -9.07 2.93
C ASN A 354 -8.42 -9.32 1.43
N VAL A 355 -7.42 -10.12 1.08
CA VAL A 355 -7.01 -10.41 -0.30
C VAL A 355 -8.13 -11.08 -1.10
N PRO A 356 -8.79 -12.15 -0.63
CA PRO A 356 -9.88 -12.79 -1.37
C PRO A 356 -11.09 -11.88 -1.62
N ALA A 357 -11.30 -10.88 -0.75
CA ALA A 357 -12.36 -9.89 -0.91
C ALA A 357 -11.92 -8.68 -1.75
N LEU A 358 -10.64 -8.51 -2.02
CA LEU A 358 -10.05 -7.32 -2.66
C LEU A 358 -10.40 -6.05 -1.87
N LYS A 359 -10.34 -6.12 -0.54
CA LYS A 359 -10.75 -5.05 0.38
C LYS A 359 -9.65 -4.74 1.40
N GLY A 360 -9.36 -3.45 1.57
CA GLY A 360 -8.41 -2.94 2.54
C GLY A 360 -8.87 -1.62 3.16
N ILE A 361 -9.53 -0.76 2.37
CA ILE A 361 -9.81 0.63 2.75
C ILE A 361 -10.67 0.73 4.02
N HIS A 362 -11.77 -0.01 4.12
CA HIS A 362 -12.61 0.02 5.32
C HIS A 362 -11.92 -0.58 6.54
N TYR A 363 -11.03 -1.57 6.38
CA TYR A 363 -10.20 -2.08 7.48
C TYR A 363 -9.14 -1.06 7.90
N ALA A 364 -8.57 -0.30 6.95
CA ALA A 364 -7.67 0.80 7.28
C ALA A 364 -8.37 1.87 8.12
N VAL A 365 -9.58 2.29 7.71
CA VAL A 365 -10.43 3.23 8.48
C VAL A 365 -10.78 2.65 9.85
N GLU A 366 -11.22 1.37 9.91
CA GLU A 366 -11.57 0.70 11.17
C GLU A 366 -10.37 0.63 12.12
N SER A 367 -9.20 0.21 11.62
CA SER A 367 -7.99 0.13 12.45
C SER A 367 -7.56 1.51 13.00
N GLY A 368 -7.69 2.56 12.20
CA GLY A 368 -7.43 3.93 12.63
C GLY A 368 -8.36 4.38 13.76
N MET A 369 -9.66 4.08 13.66
CA MET A 369 -10.63 4.37 14.73
C MET A 369 -10.30 3.62 16.02
N LEU A 370 -10.03 2.31 15.92
CA LEU A 370 -9.68 1.47 17.07
C LEU A 370 -8.38 1.93 17.73
N ALA A 371 -7.39 2.38 16.93
CA ALA A 371 -6.17 2.98 17.45
C ALA A 371 -6.45 4.25 18.26
N ALA A 372 -7.28 5.15 17.72
CA ALA A 372 -7.69 6.38 18.41
C ALA A 372 -8.40 6.09 19.72
N GLU A 373 -9.31 5.11 19.76
CA GLU A 373 -10.03 4.71 20.97
C GLU A 373 -9.09 4.15 22.05
N ALA A 374 -8.15 3.28 21.66
CA ALA A 374 -7.15 2.74 22.60
C ALA A 374 -6.18 3.81 23.11
N ILE A 375 -5.71 4.71 22.23
CA ILE A 375 -4.85 5.84 22.60
C ILE A 375 -5.59 6.76 23.56
N PHE A 376 -6.83 7.14 23.26
CA PHE A 376 -7.63 8.00 24.11
C PHE A 376 -7.84 7.41 25.52
N ALA A 377 -8.11 6.09 25.60
CA ALA A 377 -8.21 5.39 26.89
C ALA A 377 -6.90 5.42 27.68
N ALA A 378 -5.76 5.24 27.00
CA ALA A 378 -4.43 5.29 27.63
C ALA A 378 -3.97 6.72 28.01
N LEU A 379 -4.61 7.75 27.46
CA LEU A 379 -4.34 9.16 27.78
C LEU A 379 -5.19 9.70 28.93
N GLN A 380 -6.04 8.89 29.57
CA GLN A 380 -6.86 9.36 30.69
C GLN A 380 -6.02 9.77 31.92
N PRO A 381 -6.51 10.68 32.79
CA PRO A 381 -5.79 11.08 33.97
C PRO A 381 -5.41 9.89 34.86
N GLY A 382 -4.14 9.83 35.29
CA GLY A 382 -3.60 8.74 36.10
C GLY A 382 -3.03 7.55 35.29
N GLU A 383 -3.27 7.50 33.96
CA GLU A 383 -2.68 6.49 33.11
C GLU A 383 -1.31 6.95 32.56
N VAL A 384 -0.47 5.96 32.24
CA VAL A 384 0.85 6.14 31.64
C VAL A 384 0.84 5.42 30.28
N VAL A 385 0.65 6.17 29.20
CA VAL A 385 0.42 5.64 27.84
C VAL A 385 1.57 4.77 27.29
N TRP A 386 2.80 5.00 27.76
CA TRP A 386 3.98 4.20 27.37
C TRP A 386 4.27 3.02 28.31
N ARG A 387 3.44 2.79 29.33
CA ARG A 387 3.53 1.57 30.14
C ARG A 387 3.39 0.34 29.24
N PRO A 388 4.21 -0.71 29.41
CA PRO A 388 4.03 -1.96 28.67
C PRO A 388 2.57 -2.45 28.76
N GLY A 389 1.96 -2.73 27.62
CA GLY A 389 0.56 -3.18 27.53
C GLY A 389 -0.51 -2.08 27.61
N ALA A 390 -0.17 -0.80 27.80
CA ALA A 390 -1.18 0.28 27.82
C ALA A 390 -2.01 0.36 26.54
N LEU A 391 -1.40 0.02 25.40
CA LEU A 391 -2.04 0.01 24.07
C LEU A 391 -2.52 -1.39 23.63
N ALA A 392 -2.42 -2.42 24.50
CA ALA A 392 -2.89 -3.78 24.19
C ALA A 392 -4.40 -3.87 23.85
N PRO A 393 -5.31 -3.04 24.40
CA PRO A 393 -6.71 -3.04 24.00
C PRO A 393 -6.92 -2.83 22.49
N TYR A 394 -5.99 -2.17 21.80
CA TYR A 394 -6.01 -2.03 20.35
C TYR A 394 -5.92 -3.40 19.65
N ASP A 395 -4.95 -4.24 20.02
CA ASP A 395 -4.79 -5.57 19.44
C ASP A 395 -6.03 -6.44 19.67
N GLU A 396 -6.58 -6.39 20.87
CA GLU A 396 -7.78 -7.13 21.21
C GLU A 396 -8.98 -6.68 20.34
N ALA A 397 -9.17 -5.37 20.22
CA ALA A 397 -10.25 -4.80 19.40
C ALA A 397 -10.10 -5.15 17.90
N VAL A 398 -8.89 -5.11 17.35
CA VAL A 398 -8.64 -5.50 15.96
C VAL A 398 -8.90 -7.00 15.76
N ARG A 399 -8.40 -7.86 16.66
CA ARG A 399 -8.49 -9.32 16.50
C ARG A 399 -9.88 -9.87 16.77
N SER A 400 -10.61 -9.33 17.75
CA SER A 400 -11.97 -9.75 18.08
C SER A 400 -13.06 -9.05 17.25
N GLY A 401 -12.73 -7.90 16.65
CA GLY A 401 -13.64 -7.06 15.88
C GLY A 401 -13.85 -7.50 14.42
N LEU A 402 -14.29 -6.56 13.59
CA LEU A 402 -14.56 -6.75 12.16
C LEU A 402 -13.34 -7.30 11.42
N ILE A 403 -12.18 -6.66 11.60
CA ILE A 403 -10.94 -6.99 10.88
C ILE A 403 -10.55 -8.44 11.17
N GLY A 404 -10.44 -8.81 12.44
CA GLY A 404 -9.99 -10.14 12.84
C GLY A 404 -10.95 -11.24 12.39
N LYS A 405 -12.25 -11.04 12.54
CA LYS A 405 -13.27 -12.02 12.11
C LYS A 405 -13.20 -12.29 10.61
N ASP A 406 -13.06 -11.26 9.80
CA ASP A 406 -13.04 -11.39 8.34
C ASP A 406 -11.73 -11.99 7.86
N LEU A 407 -10.59 -11.52 8.36
CA LEU A 407 -9.28 -12.06 7.99
C LEU A 407 -9.10 -13.50 8.45
N TYR A 408 -9.60 -13.86 9.63
CA TYR A 408 -9.52 -15.25 10.13
C TYR A 408 -10.31 -16.23 9.26
N ARG A 409 -11.46 -15.84 8.73
CA ARG A 409 -12.27 -16.67 7.81
C ARG A 409 -11.53 -17.01 6.51
N VAL A 410 -10.65 -16.13 6.04
CA VAL A 410 -9.91 -16.29 4.78
C VAL A 410 -8.42 -16.59 4.99
N ARG A 411 -8.00 -16.88 6.23
CA ARG A 411 -6.60 -16.90 6.69
C ARG A 411 -5.60 -17.71 5.87
N ASN A 412 -6.07 -18.74 5.14
CA ASN A 412 -5.23 -19.60 4.30
C ASN A 412 -5.51 -19.44 2.78
N MET A 413 -6.48 -18.58 2.39
CA MET A 413 -6.94 -18.56 1.00
C MET A 413 -5.87 -18.06 0.01
N ARG A 414 -4.96 -17.16 0.43
CA ARG A 414 -3.87 -16.70 -0.44
C ARG A 414 -2.82 -17.80 -0.65
N GLN A 415 -2.40 -18.43 0.42
CA GLN A 415 -1.32 -19.41 0.46
C GLN A 415 -1.61 -20.69 -0.34
N VAL A 416 -2.87 -21.12 -0.41
CA VAL A 416 -3.22 -22.35 -1.16
C VAL A 416 -3.02 -22.21 -2.67
N PHE A 417 -2.99 -20.98 -3.22
CA PHE A 417 -2.70 -20.72 -4.64
C PHE A 417 -1.23 -20.92 -5.02
N GLU A 418 -0.32 -21.01 -4.08
CA GLU A 418 1.07 -21.37 -4.33
C GLU A 418 1.22 -22.74 -5.04
N LYS A 419 0.22 -23.61 -4.88
CA LYS A 419 0.14 -24.93 -5.55
C LYS A 419 -0.47 -24.87 -6.96
N GLY A 420 -0.63 -23.66 -7.53
CA GLY A 420 -1.21 -23.39 -8.83
C GLY A 420 -2.71 -23.10 -8.77
N PHE A 421 -3.23 -22.49 -9.85
CA PHE A 421 -4.59 -21.93 -9.88
C PHE A 421 -5.69 -22.95 -9.63
N VAL A 422 -5.66 -24.13 -10.29
CA VAL A 422 -6.75 -25.12 -10.18
C VAL A 422 -6.87 -25.69 -8.77
N ARG A 423 -5.75 -26.11 -8.19
CA ARG A 423 -5.71 -26.63 -6.81
C ARG A 423 -6.04 -25.54 -5.80
N GLY A 424 -5.50 -24.34 -6.01
CA GLY A 424 -5.79 -23.16 -5.18
C GLY A 424 -7.27 -22.82 -5.19
N ALA A 425 -7.90 -22.77 -6.35
CA ALA A 425 -9.33 -22.47 -6.48
C ALA A 425 -10.23 -23.54 -5.80
N ALA A 426 -9.88 -24.83 -5.94
CA ALA A 426 -10.60 -25.90 -5.25
C ALA A 426 -10.48 -25.77 -3.71
N MET A 427 -9.29 -25.51 -3.20
CA MET A 427 -9.06 -25.31 -1.75
C MET A 427 -9.71 -24.04 -1.22
N ALA A 428 -9.66 -22.93 -1.98
CA ALA A 428 -10.35 -21.68 -1.62
C ALA A 428 -11.88 -21.87 -1.62
N GLY A 429 -12.42 -22.67 -2.55
CA GLY A 429 -13.83 -23.08 -2.54
C GLY A 429 -14.20 -23.86 -1.30
N ALA A 430 -13.40 -24.86 -0.90
CA ALA A 430 -13.59 -25.62 0.33
C ALA A 430 -13.48 -24.73 1.59
N ALA A 431 -12.52 -23.80 1.60
CA ALA A 431 -12.39 -22.82 2.68
C ALA A 431 -13.63 -21.93 2.79
N THR A 432 -14.17 -21.47 1.66
CA THR A 432 -15.40 -20.65 1.63
C THR A 432 -16.60 -21.46 2.13
N ALA A 433 -16.79 -22.69 1.65
CA ALA A 433 -17.90 -23.56 2.05
C ALA A 433 -17.86 -23.95 3.54
N SER A 434 -16.65 -24.08 4.10
CA SER A 434 -16.42 -24.40 5.51
C SER A 434 -16.29 -23.19 6.43
N LEU A 435 -16.58 -21.97 5.96
CA LEU A 435 -16.38 -20.71 6.71
C LEU A 435 -14.95 -20.55 7.28
N GLY A 436 -13.96 -21.03 6.53
CA GLY A 436 -12.54 -20.96 6.89
C GLY A 436 -12.04 -22.12 7.76
N HIS A 437 -12.85 -23.15 8.04
CA HIS A 437 -12.39 -24.32 8.81
C HIS A 437 -11.43 -25.24 8.04
N VAL A 438 -11.44 -25.21 6.72
CA VAL A 438 -10.56 -26.01 5.85
C VAL A 438 -9.69 -25.08 5.00
N PRO A 439 -8.36 -25.30 4.91
CA PRO A 439 -7.57 -26.28 5.67
C PRO A 439 -7.44 -25.90 7.15
N HIS A 440 -7.33 -26.91 8.00
CA HIS A 440 -7.06 -26.69 9.42
C HIS A 440 -5.63 -26.17 9.64
N GLY A 441 -5.47 -25.35 10.67
CA GLY A 441 -4.19 -24.81 11.07
C GLY A 441 -3.66 -23.75 10.11
N ARG A 442 -2.37 -23.46 10.21
CA ARG A 442 -1.66 -22.47 9.43
C ARG A 442 -1.04 -23.12 8.18
N VAL A 443 -1.31 -22.56 7.02
CA VAL A 443 -0.52 -22.82 5.81
C VAL A 443 0.65 -21.82 5.81
N GLY A 444 1.88 -22.34 5.85
CA GLY A 444 3.10 -21.51 5.80
C GLY A 444 3.25 -20.82 4.45
N GLY A 445 4.06 -19.79 4.40
CA GLY A 445 4.45 -19.07 3.19
C GLY A 445 5.92 -18.65 3.25
N GLU A 446 6.47 -18.25 2.12
CA GLU A 446 7.83 -17.74 1.98
C GLU A 446 7.80 -16.27 1.58
N ARG A 447 8.83 -15.49 1.92
CA ARG A 447 8.94 -14.09 1.47
C ARG A 447 9.07 -14.01 -0.05
N ASP A 448 8.59 -12.92 -0.63
CA ASP A 448 8.69 -12.67 -2.08
C ASP A 448 10.15 -12.70 -2.57
N ALA A 449 11.07 -12.16 -1.77
CA ALA A 449 12.49 -12.13 -2.09
C ALA A 449 13.19 -13.50 -2.00
N ASP A 450 12.58 -14.50 -1.33
CA ASP A 450 13.16 -15.83 -1.16
C ASP A 450 12.78 -16.80 -2.30
N GLN A 451 11.95 -16.33 -3.28
CA GLN A 451 11.55 -17.14 -4.41
C GLN A 451 12.71 -17.41 -5.36
N GLU A 452 12.90 -18.68 -5.72
CA GLU A 452 13.90 -19.07 -6.72
C GLU A 452 13.45 -18.61 -8.10
N LEU A 453 14.31 -17.83 -8.77
CA LEU A 453 14.01 -17.25 -10.07
C LEU A 453 14.12 -18.26 -11.20
N ILE A 454 13.28 -18.09 -12.20
CA ILE A 454 13.32 -18.83 -13.47
C ILE A 454 13.29 -17.83 -14.63
N SER A 455 13.94 -18.18 -15.74
CA SER A 455 13.84 -17.42 -16.99
C SER A 455 12.88 -18.09 -17.96
N THR A 456 12.08 -17.26 -18.65
CA THR A 456 11.15 -17.70 -19.70
C THR A 456 11.16 -16.68 -20.84
N ASP A 457 10.70 -17.03 -22.01
CA ASP A 457 10.61 -16.09 -23.16
C ASP A 457 9.34 -15.20 -23.10
N ARG A 458 8.83 -14.85 -21.92
CA ARG A 458 7.58 -14.12 -21.75
C ARG A 458 7.61 -12.72 -22.38
N SER A 459 8.72 -12.02 -22.27
CA SER A 459 8.89 -10.66 -22.78
C SER A 459 8.64 -10.53 -24.29
N LYS A 460 8.84 -11.60 -25.05
CA LYS A 460 8.58 -11.64 -26.50
C LYS A 460 7.09 -11.61 -26.85
N ASN A 461 6.21 -11.86 -25.87
CA ASN A 461 4.77 -11.89 -26.07
C ASN A 461 4.06 -10.58 -25.70
N TYR A 462 4.77 -9.64 -25.08
CA TYR A 462 4.19 -8.35 -24.71
C TYR A 462 3.95 -7.51 -25.98
N PRO A 463 2.79 -6.79 -26.06
CA PRO A 463 2.52 -5.94 -27.21
C PRO A 463 3.47 -4.75 -27.23
N ALA A 464 3.89 -4.32 -28.40
CA ALA A 464 4.59 -3.05 -28.56
C ALA A 464 3.63 -1.89 -28.25
N PRO A 465 4.14 -0.81 -27.64
CA PRO A 465 3.34 0.40 -27.41
C PRO A 465 2.90 1.01 -28.73
N ASP A 466 1.61 1.34 -28.88
CA ASP A 466 1.03 2.02 -30.05
C ASP A 466 0.60 3.46 -29.76
N GLY A 467 0.69 3.89 -28.49
CA GLY A 467 0.30 5.22 -28.05
C GLY A 467 -1.20 5.50 -28.04
N LYS A 468 -2.04 4.48 -28.31
CA LYS A 468 -3.51 4.55 -28.33
C LYS A 468 -4.15 3.60 -27.32
N LEU A 469 -3.88 2.30 -27.47
CA LEU A 469 -4.37 1.26 -26.58
C LEU A 469 -3.27 0.79 -25.63
N THR A 470 -2.04 0.70 -26.13
CA THR A 470 -0.88 0.21 -25.38
C THR A 470 0.17 1.31 -25.25
N PHE A 471 0.83 1.37 -24.10
CA PHE A 471 1.73 2.47 -23.73
C PHE A 471 3.00 1.93 -23.08
N ASP A 472 4.09 2.66 -23.27
CA ASP A 472 5.35 2.40 -22.57
C ASP A 472 5.32 2.89 -21.10
N LYS A 473 6.37 2.53 -20.36
CA LYS A 473 6.49 2.90 -18.95
C LYS A 473 6.70 4.39 -18.74
N LEU A 474 7.49 5.07 -19.59
CA LEU A 474 7.81 6.49 -19.42
C LEU A 474 6.59 7.39 -19.66
N SER A 475 5.84 7.15 -20.75
CA SER A 475 4.57 7.85 -20.98
C SER A 475 3.55 7.62 -19.87
N SER A 476 3.66 6.49 -19.17
CA SER A 476 2.82 6.16 -18.02
C SER A 476 3.26 6.93 -16.77
N VAL A 477 4.55 7.02 -16.49
CA VAL A 477 5.09 7.85 -15.40
C VAL A 477 4.69 9.32 -15.56
N TYR A 478 4.74 9.84 -16.77
CA TYR A 478 4.28 11.21 -17.05
C TYR A 478 2.84 11.46 -16.56
N LEU A 479 1.92 10.51 -16.82
CA LEU A 479 0.52 10.62 -16.39
C LEU A 479 0.32 10.44 -14.86
N SER A 480 1.32 9.96 -14.14
CA SER A 480 1.27 9.91 -12.68
C SER A 480 1.47 11.28 -12.03
N GLY A 481 1.88 12.28 -12.81
CA GLY A 481 2.25 13.61 -12.31
C GLY A 481 3.49 13.60 -11.42
N ASN A 482 4.35 12.57 -11.55
CA ASN A 482 5.53 12.38 -10.69
C ASN A 482 6.46 13.61 -10.70
N LYS A 483 6.80 14.09 -9.52
CA LYS A 483 7.68 15.24 -9.29
C LYS A 483 8.79 14.83 -8.34
N THR A 484 9.93 14.49 -8.86
CA THR A 484 11.14 14.20 -8.08
C THR A 484 12.32 14.89 -8.73
N ARG A 485 13.13 15.60 -7.94
CA ARG A 485 14.31 16.30 -8.46
C ARG A 485 15.36 15.27 -8.92
N ASP A 486 15.98 15.51 -10.08
CA ASP A 486 17.04 14.65 -10.63
C ASP A 486 18.34 14.72 -9.80
N ASP A 487 18.55 15.83 -9.11
CA ASP A 487 19.68 16.08 -8.22
C ASP A 487 19.42 15.74 -6.75
N ALA A 488 18.27 15.13 -6.43
CA ALA A 488 17.96 14.65 -5.09
C ALA A 488 18.80 13.40 -4.75
N PRO A 489 19.07 13.15 -3.45
CA PRO A 489 19.72 11.91 -3.01
C PRO A 489 18.94 10.67 -3.45
N ASN A 490 19.66 9.59 -3.79
CA ASN A 490 19.02 8.35 -4.19
C ASN A 490 18.32 7.70 -2.98
N HIS A 491 16.99 7.58 -3.07
CA HIS A 491 16.14 6.94 -2.07
C HIS A 491 15.91 5.43 -2.32
N ILE A 492 16.56 4.88 -3.36
CA ILE A 492 16.43 3.47 -3.74
C ILE A 492 17.72 2.76 -3.36
N ARG A 493 17.63 1.80 -2.46
CA ARG A 493 18.77 1.00 -2.01
C ARG A 493 18.71 -0.38 -2.64
N ILE A 494 19.69 -0.71 -3.47
CA ILE A 494 19.89 -2.01 -4.11
C ILE A 494 21.39 -2.35 -4.16
N GLU A 495 21.72 -3.64 -4.32
CA GLU A 495 23.03 -4.03 -4.78
C GLU A 495 23.17 -3.67 -6.27
N THR A 496 24.14 -2.83 -6.61
CA THR A 496 24.24 -2.27 -7.97
C THR A 496 25.04 -3.16 -8.94
N ARG A 497 25.73 -4.19 -8.46
CA ARG A 497 26.51 -5.14 -9.29
C ARG A 497 26.02 -6.56 -9.08
N VAL A 498 25.12 -7.00 -9.94
CA VAL A 498 24.38 -8.26 -9.80
C VAL A 498 24.49 -9.10 -11.08
N PRO A 499 24.18 -10.42 -11.03
CA PRO A 499 23.98 -11.21 -12.24
C PRO A 499 22.91 -10.59 -13.15
N ARG A 500 23.05 -10.83 -14.46
CA ARG A 500 22.18 -10.24 -15.49
C ARG A 500 20.69 -10.54 -15.22
N GLU A 501 20.35 -11.77 -14.86
CA GLU A 501 18.98 -12.19 -14.58
C GLU A 501 18.36 -11.42 -13.39
N MET A 502 19.19 -11.06 -12.40
CA MET A 502 18.74 -10.26 -11.26
C MET A 502 18.44 -8.82 -11.70
N ALA A 503 19.30 -8.24 -12.53
CA ALA A 503 19.04 -6.91 -13.12
C ALA A 503 17.79 -6.91 -14.01
N GLU A 504 17.62 -7.94 -14.84
CA GLU A 504 16.42 -8.13 -15.69
C GLU A 504 15.15 -8.20 -14.87
N LEU A 505 15.16 -8.93 -13.73
CA LEU A 505 14.03 -8.95 -12.81
C LEU A 505 13.63 -7.53 -12.38
N TRP A 506 14.58 -6.72 -11.93
CA TRP A 506 14.27 -5.36 -11.46
C TRP A 506 13.81 -4.44 -12.59
N VAL A 507 14.42 -4.53 -13.78
CA VAL A 507 14.00 -3.79 -14.98
C VAL A 507 12.57 -4.14 -15.37
N ARG A 508 12.22 -5.45 -15.38
CA ARG A 508 10.88 -5.91 -15.75
C ARG A 508 9.84 -5.60 -14.68
N MET A 509 10.17 -5.90 -13.43
CA MET A 509 9.28 -5.65 -12.27
C MET A 509 8.87 -4.18 -12.16
N CYS A 510 9.83 -3.25 -12.36
CA CYS A 510 9.58 -1.83 -12.17
C CYS A 510 8.58 -1.31 -13.21
N PRO A 511 7.43 -0.74 -12.78
CA PRO A 511 6.43 -0.22 -13.71
C PRO A 511 6.78 1.17 -14.25
N ALA A 512 7.85 1.81 -13.71
CA ALA A 512 8.21 3.21 -13.93
C ALA A 512 9.58 3.42 -14.57
N GLN A 513 10.18 2.35 -15.10
CA GLN A 513 11.50 2.40 -15.77
C GLN A 513 12.60 3.09 -14.94
N VAL A 514 12.70 2.71 -13.67
CA VAL A 514 13.73 3.23 -12.76
C VAL A 514 15.09 2.56 -12.98
N TYR A 515 15.10 1.30 -13.44
CA TYR A 515 16.29 0.47 -13.57
C TYR A 515 16.62 0.21 -15.02
N GLU A 516 17.93 0.29 -15.34
CA GLU A 516 18.47 -0.07 -16.65
C GLU A 516 19.71 -0.95 -16.48
N ILE A 517 19.98 -1.80 -17.49
CA ILE A 517 21.17 -2.65 -17.50
C ILE A 517 22.31 -1.85 -18.12
N GLY A 518 23.30 -1.56 -17.32
CA GLY A 518 24.55 -0.91 -17.73
C GLY A 518 25.62 -1.88 -18.18
N PRO A 519 26.89 -1.46 -18.15
CA PRO A 519 28.03 -2.29 -18.58
C PRO A 519 28.17 -3.58 -17.80
N ALA A 520 28.66 -4.62 -18.49
CA ALA A 520 28.96 -5.92 -17.91
C ALA A 520 30.47 -6.03 -17.58
N ASP A 521 30.77 -6.63 -16.43
CA ASP A 521 32.13 -6.93 -16.00
C ASP A 521 32.15 -8.16 -15.07
N ALA A 522 33.09 -9.09 -15.30
CA ALA A 522 33.30 -10.29 -14.47
C ALA A 522 32.02 -11.11 -14.21
N GLY A 523 31.13 -11.27 -15.20
CA GLY A 523 29.89 -12.05 -15.11
C GLY A 523 28.74 -11.34 -14.38
N LYS A 524 28.92 -10.10 -13.94
CA LYS A 524 27.90 -9.24 -13.39
C LYS A 524 27.63 -8.04 -14.31
N VAL A 525 26.48 -7.41 -14.14
CA VAL A 525 26.14 -6.16 -14.81
C VAL A 525 25.95 -5.05 -13.78
N GLN A 526 26.26 -3.83 -14.19
CA GLN A 526 25.91 -2.64 -13.42
C GLN A 526 24.42 -2.35 -13.60
N VAL A 527 23.69 -2.12 -12.51
CA VAL A 527 22.32 -1.58 -12.57
C VAL A 527 22.41 -0.06 -12.48
N VAL A 528 21.94 0.60 -13.52
CA VAL A 528 21.78 2.05 -13.53
C VAL A 528 20.42 2.39 -12.95
N VAL A 529 20.38 3.37 -12.04
CA VAL A 529 19.16 3.77 -11.32
C VAL A 529 18.82 5.21 -11.65
N THR A 530 17.59 5.46 -12.08
CA THR A 530 17.01 6.79 -12.31
C THR A 530 15.92 7.06 -11.27
N PRO A 531 16.30 7.58 -10.07
CA PRO A 531 15.36 7.74 -8.95
C PRO A 531 14.21 8.70 -9.24
N SER A 532 14.41 9.68 -10.13
CA SER A 532 13.38 10.65 -10.53
C SER A 532 12.17 10.04 -11.22
N ASN A 533 12.29 8.83 -11.81
CA ASN A 533 11.17 8.09 -12.38
C ASN A 533 10.35 7.34 -11.30
N CYS A 534 10.86 7.23 -10.07
CA CYS A 534 10.26 6.38 -9.04
C CYS A 534 8.92 6.94 -8.54
N VAL A 535 7.83 6.21 -8.77
CA VAL A 535 6.50 6.51 -8.24
C VAL A 535 6.24 5.91 -6.86
N GLN A 536 7.29 5.47 -6.17
CA GLN A 536 7.26 4.94 -4.80
C GLN A 536 6.23 3.81 -4.61
N CYS A 537 6.14 2.92 -5.58
CA CYS A 537 5.18 1.80 -5.54
C CYS A 537 5.51 0.74 -4.47
N GLY A 538 6.76 0.62 -4.05
CA GLY A 538 7.22 -0.34 -3.03
C GLY A 538 7.73 -1.68 -3.59
N ALA A 539 7.55 -2.00 -4.86
CA ALA A 539 7.86 -3.32 -5.40
C ALA A 539 9.32 -3.78 -5.18
N ILE A 540 10.27 -2.86 -5.21
CA ILE A 540 11.69 -3.18 -5.01
C ILE A 540 11.96 -3.74 -3.61
N THR A 541 11.25 -3.28 -2.58
CA THR A 541 11.41 -3.77 -1.21
C THR A 541 10.99 -5.23 -1.08
N ALA A 542 9.99 -5.68 -1.86
CA ALA A 542 9.59 -7.08 -1.93
C ALA A 542 10.57 -7.94 -2.76
N LYS A 543 11.39 -7.35 -3.60
CA LYS A 543 12.31 -8.05 -4.52
C LYS A 543 13.80 -7.79 -4.22
N GLY A 544 14.16 -7.72 -2.94
CA GLY A 544 15.54 -7.75 -2.47
C GLY A 544 16.22 -6.38 -2.33
N GLY A 545 15.56 -5.27 -2.72
CA GLY A 545 16.03 -3.92 -2.44
C GLY A 545 15.28 -3.27 -1.27
N ARG A 546 15.37 -1.94 -1.18
CA ARG A 546 14.63 -1.14 -0.19
C ARG A 546 14.36 0.26 -0.72
N LEU A 547 13.20 0.80 -0.41
CA LEU A 547 12.91 2.22 -0.52
C LEU A 547 13.14 2.88 0.85
N THR A 548 13.89 3.98 0.86
CA THR A 548 13.89 4.96 1.94
C THR A 548 12.97 6.13 1.56
N PRO A 549 12.51 6.96 2.48
CA PRO A 549 11.72 8.11 2.11
C PRO A 549 12.54 9.06 1.21
N PRO A 550 11.99 9.56 0.10
CA PRO A 550 12.59 10.69 -0.60
C PRO A 550 12.32 11.97 0.19
N GLU A 551 12.89 13.08 -0.28
CA GLU A 551 12.56 14.40 0.23
C GLU A 551 11.04 14.63 0.22
N GLY A 552 10.52 15.29 1.23
CA GLY A 552 9.09 15.62 1.33
C GLY A 552 8.60 16.42 0.13
N GLY A 553 7.40 16.09 -0.37
CA GLY A 553 6.83 16.66 -1.59
C GLY A 553 7.21 15.91 -2.87
N ALA A 554 8.22 15.02 -2.83
CA ALA A 554 8.61 14.23 -4.00
C ALA A 554 7.70 13.01 -4.21
N GLY A 555 7.50 12.64 -5.48
CA GLY A 555 6.74 11.45 -5.87
C GLY A 555 5.56 11.73 -6.78
N PRO A 556 4.62 10.78 -6.91
CA PRO A 556 3.47 10.92 -7.79
C PRO A 556 2.46 11.95 -7.27
N GLU A 557 1.73 12.57 -8.19
CA GLU A 557 0.64 13.52 -7.94
C GLU A 557 -0.70 12.93 -8.40
N TYR A 558 -1.12 11.84 -7.78
CA TYR A 558 -2.36 11.18 -8.15
C TYR A 558 -3.58 12.07 -7.90
N THR A 559 -4.49 12.13 -8.87
CA THR A 559 -5.70 12.96 -8.82
C THR A 559 -6.98 12.15 -8.86
N LEU A 560 -7.04 11.12 -9.69
CA LEU A 560 -8.22 10.31 -9.97
C LEU A 560 -8.03 8.80 -9.66
N THR A 561 -6.89 8.42 -9.14
CA THR A 561 -6.56 7.00 -8.93
C THR A 561 -7.04 6.43 -7.61
#